data_1f0b669d2081d97d6b60d7e253cb0fbe
#
_entry.id   1f0b669d2081d97d6b60d7e253cb0fbe
#
_cell.length_a   1.000
_cell.length_b   1.000
_cell.length_c   1.000
_cell.angle_alpha   90.00
_cell.angle_beta   90.00
_cell.angle_gamma   90.00
#
_symmetry.space_group_name_H-M   'P 1'
#
loop_
_entity.id
_entity.type
_entity.pdbx_description
1 polymer ?
#
loop_
_entity_poly.entity_id
_entity_poly.type
_entity_poly.pdbx_seq_one_letter_code
_entity_poly.pdbx_strand_id
1 'polypeptide(L)'
;RGLGDVYKRQMLESALKDQRNLIAEHIDRPVETIPQAFTPYKEVLEIYSNGLELPDDVTIIWPDDNFGYMKRLSGPHEQKRSGRAGVYYHVSYLGVPHSYLWYSTTPPALMYEELRKAYDTTADRIWLANCGDLKGAEMQVSLFLDMAYDIDSFNANNVVTYPARWLAKMFGDQYYSVFEDITSSHINLAFSRKPEYMGWGYWNNYWGGGEKRTDTEFSFANYNEAENRLNEYSRIGKKAENLLASLDKDSQPAFYQLLYYPVKGAELMNHMTIKGQYYRQYVRQQRAAANLIKEKVKNYHDSLQIITEGYNSLLNGKWKYMMSLKQNYEGSSSYFMLPLMEESYTPVGAPKLALQAESEILDKGGISYHSLPVYNTFSRKSHWVDVYNQGSGDLSWTAKPSDDWIIVSQKAGKTPTEDRIRVSVDWEKVPVGESIKGSVEFSSNDQKECVLLSLI
;
A
#
# COMPACT_ATOMS: atom_id res chain seq x y z
N ARG A 1 -24.32 3.52 30.22
CA ARG A 1 -23.91 4.93 30.01
C ARG A 1 -23.79 5.54 31.40
N GLY A 2 -22.56 5.81 31.83
CA GLY A 2 -22.27 6.05 33.23
C GLY A 2 -22.27 7.53 33.59
N LEU A 3 -22.33 7.81 34.89
CA LEU A 3 -22.14 9.14 35.50
C LEU A 3 -20.92 9.89 34.91
N GLY A 4 -19.89 9.21 34.43
CA GLY A 4 -18.71 9.79 33.81
C GLY A 4 -18.97 10.55 32.50
N ASP A 5 -19.90 10.10 31.67
CA ASP A 5 -20.21 10.77 30.39
C ASP A 5 -21.02 12.04 30.60
N VAL A 6 -21.93 12.03 31.59
CA VAL A 6 -22.68 13.23 32.00
C VAL A 6 -21.73 14.28 32.55
N TYR A 7 -20.77 13.86 33.39
CA TYR A 7 -19.79 14.81 33.97
C TYR A 7 -18.88 15.43 32.90
N LYS A 8 -18.36 14.60 31.97
CA LYS A 8 -17.54 15.10 30.85
C LYS A 8 -18.28 16.10 29.97
N ARG A 9 -19.57 15.82 29.68
CA ARG A 9 -20.42 16.77 28.94
C ARG A 9 -20.58 18.11 29.69
N GLN A 10 -20.94 18.06 30.96
CA GLN A 10 -21.10 19.28 31.77
C GLN A 10 -19.82 20.11 31.89
N MET A 11 -18.65 19.44 31.98
CA MET A 11 -17.36 20.12 31.96
C MET A 11 -17.10 20.83 30.63
N LEU A 12 -17.40 20.22 29.49
CA LEU A 12 -17.24 20.85 28.18
C LEU A 12 -18.22 22.01 27.99
N GLU A 13 -19.46 21.85 28.40
CA GLU A 13 -20.48 22.95 28.38
C GLU A 13 -20.01 24.14 29.23
N SER A 14 -19.47 23.88 30.42
CA SER A 14 -18.91 24.93 31.27
C SER A 14 -17.72 25.63 30.62
N ALA A 15 -16.77 24.85 30.06
CA ALA A 15 -15.59 25.40 29.39
C ALA A 15 -15.97 26.29 28.18
N LEU A 16 -16.95 25.86 27.38
CA LEU A 16 -17.48 26.65 26.27
C LEU A 16 -18.12 27.97 26.76
N LYS A 17 -18.89 27.90 27.84
CA LYS A 17 -19.49 29.10 28.45
C LYS A 17 -18.42 30.03 28.97
N ASP A 18 -17.42 29.55 29.69
CA ASP A 18 -16.33 30.37 30.23
C ASP A 18 -15.52 31.03 29.10
N GLN A 19 -15.21 30.28 28.02
CA GLN A 19 -14.56 30.85 26.84
C GLN A 19 -15.39 32.00 26.25
N ARG A 20 -16.69 31.83 26.10
CA ARG A 20 -17.58 32.89 25.56
C ARG A 20 -17.68 34.09 26.47
N ASN A 21 -17.71 33.91 27.79
CA ASN A 21 -17.70 35.01 28.77
C ASN A 21 -16.38 35.79 28.64
N LEU A 22 -15.24 35.15 28.57
CA LEU A 22 -13.95 35.81 28.38
C LEU A 22 -13.88 36.59 27.06
N ILE A 23 -14.41 36.02 25.96
CA ILE A 23 -14.51 36.74 24.68
C ILE A 23 -15.38 38.01 24.83
N ALA A 24 -16.55 37.89 25.46
CA ALA A 24 -17.45 39.00 25.65
C ALA A 24 -16.86 40.10 26.58
N GLU A 25 -16.03 39.71 27.54
CA GLU A 25 -15.36 40.63 28.46
C GLU A 25 -14.21 41.39 27.79
N HIS A 26 -13.49 40.77 26.87
CA HIS A 26 -12.23 41.32 26.34
C HIS A 26 -12.33 41.82 24.89
N ILE A 27 -13.41 41.52 24.17
CA ILE A 27 -13.61 41.93 22.79
C ILE A 27 -14.88 42.76 22.69
N ASP A 28 -14.75 44.04 22.30
CA ASP A 28 -15.87 44.97 22.15
C ASP A 28 -16.67 44.69 20.87
N ARG A 29 -17.26 43.50 20.82
CA ARG A 29 -18.15 43.03 19.74
C ARG A 29 -19.07 41.93 20.30
N PRO A 30 -20.31 41.78 19.75
CA PRO A 30 -21.18 40.68 20.15
C PRO A 30 -20.48 39.32 19.94
N VAL A 31 -20.50 38.46 20.95
CA VAL A 31 -19.77 37.19 20.97
C VAL A 31 -20.17 36.27 19.80
N GLU A 32 -21.41 36.38 19.33
CA GLU A 32 -21.94 35.62 18.18
C GLU A 32 -21.31 36.06 16.85
N THR A 33 -20.67 37.21 16.80
CA THR A 33 -19.95 37.70 15.60
C THR A 33 -18.48 37.31 15.58
N ILE A 34 -17.98 36.74 16.66
CA ILE A 34 -16.59 36.27 16.77
C ILE A 34 -16.53 34.84 16.33
N PRO A 35 -15.75 34.51 15.29
CA PRO A 35 -15.61 33.12 14.83
C PRO A 35 -15.09 32.20 15.94
N GLN A 36 -15.84 31.17 16.25
CA GLN A 36 -15.50 30.13 17.21
C GLN A 36 -15.68 28.77 16.54
N ALA A 37 -14.85 27.80 16.88
CA ALA A 37 -14.88 26.47 16.31
C ALA A 37 -14.84 25.41 17.41
N PHE A 38 -15.51 24.28 17.15
CA PHE A 38 -15.51 23.10 17.99
C PHE A 38 -15.25 21.87 17.14
N THR A 39 -14.23 21.09 17.52
CA THR A 39 -13.85 19.86 16.80
C THR A 39 -14.22 18.64 17.64
N PRO A 40 -15.32 17.93 17.33
CA PRO A 40 -15.70 16.69 18.01
C PRO A 40 -14.83 15.52 17.52
N TYR A 41 -13.59 15.43 18.00
CA TYR A 41 -12.61 14.42 17.57
C TYR A 41 -12.49 13.29 18.60
N LYS A 42 -12.38 12.05 18.13
CA LYS A 42 -12.25 10.83 18.95
C LYS A 42 -13.35 10.74 20.03
N GLU A 43 -12.98 10.66 21.30
CA GLU A 43 -13.92 10.57 22.44
C GLU A 43 -14.88 11.76 22.55
N VAL A 44 -14.50 12.92 22.07
CA VAL A 44 -15.36 14.12 22.08
C VAL A 44 -16.53 13.98 21.09
N LEU A 45 -16.36 13.21 20.00
CA LEU A 45 -17.44 12.91 19.06
C LEU A 45 -18.57 12.10 19.73
N GLU A 46 -18.21 11.19 20.62
CA GLU A 46 -19.18 10.41 21.38
C GLU A 46 -19.94 11.31 22.36
N ILE A 47 -19.24 12.21 23.07
CA ILE A 47 -19.85 13.18 23.99
C ILE A 47 -20.83 14.10 23.25
N TYR A 48 -20.41 14.59 22.07
CA TYR A 48 -21.27 15.42 21.21
C TYR A 48 -22.51 14.64 20.77
N SER A 49 -22.34 13.43 20.29
CA SER A 49 -23.42 12.56 19.84
C SER A 49 -24.39 12.16 20.95
N ASN A 50 -23.94 12.22 22.20
CA ASN A 50 -24.75 11.97 23.40
C ASN A 50 -25.41 13.23 23.97
N GLY A 51 -25.47 14.32 23.18
CA GLY A 51 -26.28 15.53 23.51
C GLY A 51 -25.49 16.66 24.14
N LEU A 52 -24.20 16.84 23.82
CA LEU A 52 -23.49 18.10 24.12
C LEU A 52 -24.13 19.22 23.31
N GLU A 53 -24.59 20.26 23.99
CA GLU A 53 -25.18 21.43 23.36
C GLU A 53 -24.11 22.45 22.99
N LEU A 54 -24.13 22.89 21.74
CA LEU A 54 -23.26 23.94 21.21
C LEU A 54 -24.09 25.15 20.79
N PRO A 55 -23.67 26.41 21.12
CA PRO A 55 -24.26 27.61 20.58
C PRO A 55 -24.32 27.59 19.05
N ASP A 56 -25.41 28.03 18.45
CA ASP A 56 -25.67 27.92 17.00
C ASP A 56 -24.61 28.60 16.11
N ASP A 57 -23.96 29.65 16.62
CA ASP A 57 -22.91 30.41 15.94
C ASP A 57 -21.53 29.73 15.95
N VAL A 58 -21.33 28.69 16.76
CA VAL A 58 -20.07 27.94 16.79
C VAL A 58 -19.99 27.00 15.60
N THR A 59 -18.93 27.09 14.80
CA THR A 59 -18.66 26.21 13.68
C THR A 59 -18.26 24.82 14.17
N ILE A 60 -18.93 23.75 13.68
CA ILE A 60 -18.56 22.39 13.99
C ILE A 60 -17.54 21.92 12.94
N ILE A 61 -16.36 21.48 13.39
CA ILE A 61 -15.33 20.95 12.50
C ILE A 61 -15.34 19.43 12.55
N TRP A 62 -15.84 18.80 11.48
CA TRP A 62 -15.95 17.35 11.37
C TRP A 62 -14.60 16.73 11.03
N PRO A 63 -14.07 15.83 11.87
CA PRO A 63 -12.87 15.07 11.55
C PRO A 63 -13.18 13.87 10.66
N ASP A 64 -12.19 13.49 9.87
CA ASP A 64 -12.17 12.16 9.25
C ASP A 64 -11.77 11.06 10.27
N ASP A 65 -11.66 9.82 9.81
CA ASP A 65 -11.24 8.68 10.63
C ASP A 65 -9.72 8.51 10.75
N ASN A 66 -8.93 9.52 10.44
CA ASN A 66 -7.47 9.56 10.30
C ASN A 66 -6.94 8.90 9.00
N PHE A 67 -7.82 8.36 8.16
CA PHE A 67 -7.47 7.67 6.92
C PHE A 67 -8.19 8.23 5.69
N GLY A 68 -8.78 9.42 5.83
CA GLY A 68 -9.42 10.15 4.74
C GLY A 68 -10.91 9.88 4.56
N TYR A 69 -11.57 9.12 5.45
CA TYR A 69 -13.01 8.86 5.37
C TYR A 69 -13.78 9.65 6.41
N MET A 70 -14.74 10.49 5.97
CA MET A 70 -15.61 11.27 6.85
C MET A 70 -16.68 10.38 7.47
N LYS A 71 -16.50 10.00 8.74
CA LYS A 71 -17.43 9.11 9.47
C LYS A 71 -18.72 9.79 9.87
N ARG A 72 -18.71 11.12 10.03
CA ARG A 72 -19.87 11.93 10.37
C ARG A 72 -19.79 13.28 9.67
N LEU A 73 -20.95 13.75 9.22
CA LEU A 73 -21.18 15.05 8.63
C LEU A 73 -22.45 15.68 9.25
N SER A 74 -22.71 16.94 8.95
CA SER A 74 -23.88 17.67 9.48
C SER A 74 -25.18 17.00 9.03
N GLY A 75 -25.99 16.57 10.00
CA GLY A 75 -27.36 16.14 9.76
C GLY A 75 -28.30 17.32 9.46
N PRO A 76 -29.59 17.05 9.11
CA PRO A 76 -30.55 18.11 8.72
C PRO A 76 -30.73 19.20 9.75
N HIS A 77 -30.59 18.93 11.04
CA HIS A 77 -30.68 19.94 12.11
C HIS A 77 -29.39 20.76 12.15
N GLU A 78 -28.24 20.12 12.08
CA GLU A 78 -26.94 20.79 12.15
C GLU A 78 -26.67 21.67 10.92
N GLN A 79 -27.19 21.30 9.75
CA GLN A 79 -27.11 22.12 8.53
C GLN A 79 -27.82 23.46 8.61
N LYS A 80 -28.75 23.65 9.59
CA LYS A 80 -29.48 24.91 9.82
C LYS A 80 -28.75 25.89 10.73
N ARG A 81 -27.67 25.45 11.38
CA ARG A 81 -26.89 26.25 12.30
C ARG A 81 -26.24 27.46 11.59
N SER A 82 -26.23 28.64 12.22
CA SER A 82 -25.59 29.83 11.66
C SER A 82 -24.07 29.71 11.59
N GLY A 83 -23.44 28.95 12.50
CA GLY A 83 -22.02 28.63 12.51
C GLY A 83 -21.60 27.69 11.40
N ARG A 84 -22.56 26.96 10.74
CA ARG A 84 -22.28 25.97 9.69
C ARG A 84 -21.26 24.94 10.16
N ALA A 85 -20.47 24.36 9.23
CA ALA A 85 -19.46 23.39 9.58
C ALA A 85 -18.14 23.59 8.80
N GLY A 86 -17.15 22.83 9.18
CA GLY A 86 -15.86 22.71 8.51
C GLY A 86 -15.36 21.27 8.54
N VAL A 87 -14.15 21.05 8.07
CA VAL A 87 -13.50 19.73 8.06
C VAL A 87 -12.13 19.78 8.72
N TYR A 88 -11.74 18.67 9.33
CA TYR A 88 -10.39 18.37 9.79
C TYR A 88 -9.95 17.06 9.11
N TYR A 89 -9.16 17.18 8.05
CA TYR A 89 -8.85 16.09 7.11
C TYR A 89 -7.38 15.68 7.19
N HIS A 90 -7.11 14.40 7.29
CA HIS A 90 -5.75 13.86 7.32
C HIS A 90 -5.25 13.51 5.91
N VAL A 91 -4.29 14.28 5.41
CA VAL A 91 -3.53 13.93 4.19
C VAL A 91 -2.37 12.99 4.50
N SER A 92 -1.87 13.03 5.73
CA SER A 92 -0.99 12.05 6.35
C SER A 92 -1.33 11.93 7.82
N TYR A 93 -0.91 10.86 8.49
CA TYR A 93 -1.27 10.63 9.90
C TYR A 93 -0.09 10.11 10.70
N LEU A 94 0.13 10.75 11.86
CA LEU A 94 1.03 10.28 12.91
C LEU A 94 0.21 9.78 14.08
N GLY A 95 0.23 8.48 14.36
CA GLY A 95 -0.50 7.93 15.49
C GLY A 95 -0.83 6.44 15.37
N VAL A 96 -1.68 6.01 16.31
CA VAL A 96 -2.14 4.62 16.43
C VAL A 96 -3.34 4.41 15.51
N PRO A 97 -3.49 3.25 14.83
CA PRO A 97 -2.71 2.02 14.98
C PRO A 97 -1.36 2.05 14.26
N HIS A 98 -1.20 2.83 13.19
CA HIS A 98 0.02 2.94 12.42
C HIS A 98 0.07 4.25 11.65
N SER A 99 1.23 4.90 11.61
CA SER A 99 1.40 6.15 10.90
C SER A 99 1.60 5.94 9.39
N TYR A 100 1.29 6.95 8.57
CA TYR A 100 1.68 7.05 7.16
C TYR A 100 2.08 8.50 6.88
N LEU A 101 3.37 8.76 6.69
CA LEU A 101 3.92 10.13 6.67
C LEU A 101 4.77 10.44 5.45
N TRP A 102 5.29 9.41 4.77
CA TRP A 102 6.43 9.60 3.88
C TRP A 102 6.09 9.66 2.42
N TYR A 103 5.01 8.99 2.04
CA TYR A 103 4.59 8.89 0.65
C TYR A 103 3.21 9.50 0.47
N SER A 104 3.10 10.27 -0.61
CA SER A 104 1.84 10.86 -1.03
C SER A 104 0.91 9.76 -1.57
N THR A 105 0.18 9.07 -0.69
CA THR A 105 -0.56 7.85 -1.02
C THR A 105 -2.07 7.95 -0.82
N THR A 106 -2.59 9.07 -0.30
CA THR A 106 -4.03 9.29 -0.21
C THR A 106 -4.60 9.57 -1.60
N PRO A 107 -5.55 8.76 -2.09
CA PRO A 107 -6.06 8.93 -3.45
C PRO A 107 -6.79 10.26 -3.64
N PRO A 108 -6.51 11.01 -4.70
CA PRO A 108 -7.24 12.24 -5.05
C PRO A 108 -8.75 12.03 -5.16
N ALA A 109 -9.18 10.89 -5.71
CA ALA A 109 -10.59 10.53 -5.82
C ALA A 109 -11.26 10.39 -4.45
N LEU A 110 -10.59 9.78 -3.46
CA LEU A 110 -11.09 9.68 -2.09
C LEU A 110 -11.20 11.08 -1.45
N MET A 111 -10.16 11.91 -1.62
CA MET A 111 -10.20 13.29 -1.08
C MET A 111 -11.40 14.07 -1.66
N TYR A 112 -11.59 14.00 -2.97
CA TYR A 112 -12.70 14.69 -3.62
C TYR A 112 -14.07 14.18 -3.14
N GLU A 113 -14.26 12.86 -3.13
CA GLU A 113 -15.52 12.25 -2.69
C GLU A 113 -15.90 12.67 -1.28
N GLU A 114 -14.97 12.58 -0.34
CA GLU A 114 -15.24 12.88 1.05
C GLU A 114 -15.39 14.38 1.33
N LEU A 115 -14.57 15.21 0.70
CA LEU A 115 -14.64 16.66 0.86
C LEU A 115 -15.85 17.26 0.12
N ARG A 116 -16.24 16.70 -1.03
CA ARG A 116 -17.48 17.09 -1.74
C ARG A 116 -18.71 16.80 -0.89
N LYS A 117 -18.83 15.61 -0.31
CA LYS A 117 -19.92 15.28 0.63
C LYS A 117 -19.96 16.21 1.82
N ALA A 118 -18.79 16.55 2.37
CA ALA A 118 -18.71 17.49 3.49
C ALA A 118 -19.21 18.88 3.09
N TYR A 119 -18.75 19.40 1.97
CA TYR A 119 -19.19 20.70 1.45
C TYR A 119 -20.70 20.75 1.19
N ASP A 120 -21.25 19.74 0.54
CA ASP A 120 -22.68 19.62 0.24
C ASP A 120 -23.55 19.53 1.52
N THR A 121 -22.96 19.17 2.66
CA THR A 121 -23.61 19.15 3.97
C THR A 121 -23.19 20.32 4.86
N THR A 122 -22.86 21.45 4.26
CA THR A 122 -22.54 22.73 4.91
C THR A 122 -21.17 22.87 5.56
N ALA A 123 -20.23 21.97 5.30
CA ALA A 123 -18.86 22.09 5.78
C ALA A 123 -18.02 23.01 4.86
N ASP A 124 -18.38 24.29 4.80
CA ASP A 124 -17.81 25.30 3.90
C ASP A 124 -17.13 26.47 4.64
N ARG A 125 -17.03 26.42 5.98
CA ARG A 125 -16.50 27.57 6.77
C ARG A 125 -15.00 27.48 6.98
N ILE A 126 -14.49 26.31 7.39
CA ILE A 126 -13.11 26.11 7.77
C ILE A 126 -12.68 24.72 7.30
N TRP A 127 -11.63 24.67 6.50
CA TRP A 127 -11.00 23.44 6.09
C TRP A 127 -9.59 23.35 6.65
N LEU A 128 -9.34 22.36 7.50
CA LEU A 128 -8.06 22.10 8.14
C LEU A 128 -7.44 20.83 7.57
N ALA A 129 -6.26 20.93 6.98
CA ALA A 129 -5.46 19.77 6.59
C ALA A 129 -4.52 19.38 7.73
N ASN A 130 -4.62 18.15 8.19
CA ASN A 130 -3.60 17.57 9.05
C ASN A 130 -2.56 16.87 8.16
N CYS A 131 -1.32 17.29 8.30
CA CYS A 131 -0.15 16.61 7.73
C CYS A 131 0.94 16.55 8.79
N GLY A 132 1.70 15.42 8.85
CA GLY A 132 2.81 15.28 9.79
C GLY A 132 3.91 16.30 9.48
N ASP A 133 4.38 16.27 8.22
CA ASP A 133 5.28 17.25 7.64
C ASP A 133 4.75 17.70 6.28
N LEU A 134 5.05 18.94 5.87
CA LEU A 134 4.68 19.40 4.53
C LEU A 134 5.45 18.66 3.46
N LYS A 135 6.71 18.29 3.74
CA LYS A 135 7.51 17.47 2.84
C LYS A 135 6.95 16.05 2.72
N GLY A 136 6.82 15.61 1.48
CA GLY A 136 6.15 14.36 1.12
C GLY A 136 4.65 14.49 0.92
N ALA A 137 4.00 15.54 1.43
CA ALA A 137 2.57 15.78 1.31
C ALA A 137 2.20 16.97 0.39
N GLU A 138 3.18 17.62 -0.26
CA GLU A 138 2.98 18.86 -1.00
C GLU A 138 1.86 18.77 -2.04
N MET A 139 1.80 17.69 -2.78
CA MET A 139 0.81 17.48 -3.84
C MET A 139 -0.61 17.35 -3.25
N GLN A 140 -0.78 16.54 -2.19
CA GLN A 140 -2.09 16.38 -1.55
C GLN A 140 -2.54 17.65 -0.83
N VAL A 141 -1.61 18.36 -0.16
CA VAL A 141 -1.92 19.66 0.47
C VAL A 141 -2.34 20.67 -0.59
N SER A 142 -1.65 20.71 -1.75
CA SER A 142 -2.06 21.58 -2.86
C SER A 142 -3.44 21.22 -3.38
N LEU A 143 -3.73 19.94 -3.60
CA LEU A 143 -5.05 19.49 -4.02
C LEU A 143 -6.14 19.86 -3.00
N PHE A 144 -5.88 19.65 -1.71
CA PHE A 144 -6.81 20.00 -0.63
C PHE A 144 -7.12 21.50 -0.64
N LEU A 145 -6.10 22.34 -0.76
CA LEU A 145 -6.26 23.80 -0.77
C LEU A 145 -6.95 24.30 -2.04
N ASP A 146 -6.63 23.73 -3.20
CA ASP A 146 -7.30 24.08 -4.46
C ASP A 146 -8.80 23.70 -4.41
N MET A 147 -9.16 22.54 -3.84
CA MET A 147 -10.55 22.17 -3.60
C MET A 147 -11.23 23.07 -2.55
N ALA A 148 -10.51 23.48 -1.51
CA ALA A 148 -11.04 24.40 -0.50
C ALA A 148 -11.31 25.80 -1.08
N TYR A 149 -10.54 26.22 -2.07
CA TYR A 149 -10.71 27.47 -2.77
C TYR A 149 -11.90 27.43 -3.74
N ASP A 150 -12.02 26.38 -4.54
CA ASP A 150 -13.10 26.21 -5.51
C ASP A 150 -13.37 24.72 -5.78
N ILE A 151 -14.24 24.12 -4.95
CA ILE A 151 -14.58 22.70 -5.10
C ILE A 151 -15.41 22.40 -6.36
N ASP A 152 -16.13 23.39 -6.88
CA ASP A 152 -16.99 23.23 -8.05
C ASP A 152 -16.19 23.14 -9.35
N SER A 153 -14.91 23.52 -9.35
CA SER A 153 -13.98 23.30 -10.47
C SER A 153 -13.52 21.84 -10.57
N PHE A 154 -13.78 21.02 -9.56
CA PHE A 154 -13.40 19.61 -9.52
C PHE A 154 -14.56 18.67 -9.82
N ASN A 155 -14.24 17.51 -10.40
CA ASN A 155 -15.14 16.40 -10.66
C ASN A 155 -14.37 15.07 -10.67
N ALA A 156 -15.08 13.95 -10.71
CA ALA A 156 -14.49 12.61 -10.67
C ALA A 156 -13.42 12.36 -11.77
N ASN A 157 -13.56 13.01 -12.94
CA ASN A 157 -12.63 12.80 -14.06
C ASN A 157 -11.35 13.65 -13.92
N ASN A 158 -11.49 14.91 -13.49
CA ASN A 158 -10.33 15.80 -13.45
C ASN A 158 -9.51 15.68 -12.17
N VAL A 159 -10.09 15.20 -11.06
CA VAL A 159 -9.36 15.03 -9.82
C VAL A 159 -8.32 13.92 -9.89
N VAL A 160 -8.60 12.83 -10.60
CA VAL A 160 -7.67 11.69 -10.75
C VAL A 160 -6.42 12.04 -11.56
N THR A 161 -6.52 13.02 -12.45
CA THR A 161 -5.40 13.52 -13.26
C THR A 161 -4.65 14.69 -12.61
N TYR A 162 -5.13 15.18 -11.47
CA TYR A 162 -4.50 16.30 -10.77
C TYR A 162 -3.00 16.09 -10.48
N PRO A 163 -2.55 14.92 -9.95
CA PRO A 163 -1.13 14.70 -9.70
C PRO A 163 -0.25 14.88 -10.92
N ALA A 164 -0.68 14.36 -12.05
CA ALA A 164 0.08 14.48 -13.31
C ALA A 164 0.12 15.92 -13.81
N ARG A 165 -1.00 16.65 -13.75
CA ARG A 165 -1.07 18.06 -14.13
C ARG A 165 -0.24 18.95 -13.21
N TRP A 166 -0.25 18.66 -11.91
CA TRP A 166 0.53 19.38 -10.91
C TRP A 166 2.04 19.23 -11.17
N LEU A 167 2.51 18.01 -11.47
CA LEU A 167 3.89 17.74 -11.85
C LEU A 167 4.24 18.38 -13.21
N ALA A 168 3.36 18.31 -14.20
CA ALA A 168 3.60 18.91 -15.52
C ALA A 168 3.78 20.43 -15.46
N LYS A 169 3.04 21.12 -14.59
CA LYS A 169 3.26 22.55 -14.33
C LYS A 169 4.67 22.88 -13.83
N MET A 170 5.31 21.97 -13.11
CA MET A 170 6.66 22.21 -12.54
C MET A 170 7.78 21.75 -13.46
N PHE A 171 7.58 20.66 -14.18
CA PHE A 171 8.67 19.99 -14.91
C PHE A 171 8.49 20.03 -16.43
N GLY A 172 7.31 20.42 -16.92
CA GLY A 172 7.00 20.59 -18.33
C GLY A 172 5.88 19.68 -18.83
N ASP A 173 5.02 20.23 -19.68
CA ASP A 173 3.83 19.55 -20.23
C ASP A 173 4.19 18.35 -21.12
N GLN A 174 5.41 18.34 -21.71
CA GLN A 174 5.88 17.22 -22.51
C GLN A 174 5.99 15.92 -21.73
N TYR A 175 6.05 15.96 -20.40
CA TYR A 175 6.13 14.80 -19.53
C TYR A 175 4.77 14.36 -18.95
N TYR A 176 3.67 15.06 -19.28
CA TYR A 176 2.35 14.80 -18.70
C TYR A 176 1.94 13.32 -18.76
N SER A 177 2.03 12.68 -19.93
CA SER A 177 1.63 11.28 -20.08
C SER A 177 2.45 10.30 -19.24
N VAL A 178 3.73 10.59 -19.03
CA VAL A 178 4.59 9.79 -18.16
C VAL A 178 4.23 10.03 -16.70
N PHE A 179 3.93 11.27 -16.31
CA PHE A 179 3.45 11.55 -14.96
C PHE A 179 2.12 10.89 -14.67
N GLU A 180 1.17 10.91 -15.62
CA GLU A 180 -0.13 10.27 -15.47
C GLU A 180 0.00 8.76 -15.27
N ASP A 181 0.83 8.08 -16.06
CA ASP A 181 1.08 6.65 -15.90
C ASP A 181 1.75 6.32 -14.56
N ILE A 182 2.78 7.05 -14.16
CA ILE A 182 3.47 6.81 -12.89
C ILE A 182 2.54 7.08 -11.71
N THR A 183 1.88 8.24 -11.67
CA THR A 183 1.08 8.64 -10.51
C THR A 183 -0.19 7.82 -10.35
N SER A 184 -0.88 7.48 -11.45
CA SER A 184 -2.07 6.63 -11.40
C SER A 184 -1.72 5.21 -10.93
N SER A 185 -0.67 4.60 -11.46
CA SER A 185 -0.21 3.29 -11.01
C SER A 185 0.24 3.31 -9.55
N HIS A 186 1.04 4.30 -9.15
CA HIS A 186 1.50 4.44 -7.75
C HIS A 186 0.32 4.57 -6.77
N ILE A 187 -0.65 5.42 -7.07
CA ILE A 187 -1.82 5.64 -6.21
C ILE A 187 -2.69 4.37 -6.14
N ASN A 188 -2.93 3.69 -7.26
CA ASN A 188 -3.71 2.45 -7.28
C ASN A 188 -3.03 1.33 -6.49
N LEU A 189 -1.73 1.16 -6.61
CA LEU A 189 -0.95 0.20 -5.84
C LEU A 189 -0.97 0.54 -4.34
N ALA A 190 -0.83 1.82 -3.99
CA ALA A 190 -0.87 2.29 -2.61
C ALA A 190 -2.27 2.23 -2.01
N PHE A 191 -3.34 2.38 -2.81
CA PHE A 191 -4.72 2.22 -2.36
C PHE A 191 -5.01 0.78 -1.94
N SER A 192 -4.51 -0.21 -2.68
CA SER A 192 -4.65 -1.62 -2.27
C SER A 192 -3.87 -1.93 -0.98
N ARG A 193 -2.69 -1.37 -0.79
CA ARG A 193 -1.90 -1.40 0.45
C ARG A 193 -0.86 -0.29 0.44
N LYS A 194 -0.91 0.62 1.43
CA LYS A 194 0.12 1.65 1.56
C LYS A 194 1.51 1.02 1.76
N PRO A 195 2.58 1.60 1.16
CA PRO A 195 3.94 1.09 1.36
C PRO A 195 4.32 1.00 2.84
N GLU A 196 3.94 1.96 3.65
CA GLU A 196 4.20 2.00 5.09
C GLU A 196 3.52 0.86 5.85
N TYR A 197 2.44 0.29 5.30
CA TYR A 197 1.72 -0.84 5.90
C TYR A 197 2.20 -2.21 5.41
N MET A 198 3.22 -2.25 4.55
CA MET A 198 3.80 -3.51 4.12
C MET A 198 4.49 -4.22 5.28
N GLY A 199 4.09 -5.47 5.54
CA GLY A 199 4.64 -6.25 6.65
C GLY A 199 4.15 -5.83 8.04
N TRP A 200 3.15 -4.96 8.11
CA TRP A 200 2.54 -4.54 9.35
C TRP A 200 1.24 -5.28 9.63
N GLY A 201 1.03 -5.70 10.87
CA GLY A 201 -0.21 -6.25 11.37
C GLY A 201 -0.50 -5.76 12.77
N TYR A 202 -1.76 -5.57 13.07
CA TYR A 202 -2.24 -5.17 14.37
C TYR A 202 -2.85 -6.38 15.10
N TRP A 203 -2.38 -6.67 16.32
CA TRP A 203 -3.06 -7.63 17.17
C TRP A 203 -3.76 -6.87 18.31
N ASN A 204 -5.02 -7.14 18.41
CA ASN A 204 -5.91 -6.36 19.25
C ASN A 204 -5.63 -6.56 20.73
N ASN A 205 -5.07 -5.55 21.37
CA ASN A 205 -5.28 -5.34 22.78
C ASN A 205 -5.34 -3.82 23.03
N TYR A 206 -6.53 -3.29 23.26
CA TYR A 206 -6.84 -1.86 23.36
C TYR A 206 -5.94 -1.10 24.36
N TRP A 207 -5.24 -1.80 25.26
CA TRP A 207 -4.41 -1.23 26.34
C TRP A 207 -2.98 -1.77 26.37
N GLY A 208 -2.56 -2.58 25.46
CA GLY A 208 -1.23 -3.18 25.50
C GLY A 208 -0.90 -3.99 24.24
N GLY A 209 -1.66 -3.80 23.19
CA GLY A 209 -1.38 -4.39 21.89
C GLY A 209 -0.13 -3.77 21.28
N GLY A 210 0.76 -4.62 20.79
CA GLY A 210 1.94 -4.22 20.06
C GLY A 210 1.71 -4.35 18.56
N GLU A 211 2.49 -3.63 17.80
CA GLU A 211 2.62 -3.88 16.37
C GLU A 211 3.31 -5.23 16.17
N LYS A 212 2.73 -6.05 15.33
CA LYS A 212 3.28 -7.33 14.93
C LYS A 212 3.68 -7.26 13.46
N ARG A 213 4.87 -7.73 13.15
CA ARG A 213 5.21 -7.99 11.76
C ARG A 213 4.43 -9.18 11.27
N THR A 214 3.76 -8.99 10.15
CA THR A 214 2.99 -10.02 9.48
C THR A 214 3.38 -10.11 8.03
N ASP A 215 3.07 -11.24 7.43
CA ASP A 215 3.09 -11.37 5.99
C ASP A 215 1.96 -10.52 5.37
N THR A 216 2.15 -10.08 4.14
CA THR A 216 1.09 -9.44 3.37
C THR A 216 0.10 -10.50 2.86
N GLU A 217 -1.11 -10.07 2.54
CA GLU A 217 -2.16 -10.95 2.00
C GLU A 217 -1.97 -11.24 0.49
N PHE A 218 -0.98 -10.62 -0.17
CA PHE A 218 -0.75 -10.83 -1.62
C PHE A 218 -0.36 -12.28 -1.91
N SER A 219 -1.17 -12.94 -2.74
CA SER A 219 -0.97 -14.35 -3.06
C SER A 219 0.26 -14.58 -3.92
N PHE A 220 1.06 -15.58 -3.53
CA PHE A 220 2.18 -16.09 -4.32
C PHE A 220 1.77 -17.22 -5.27
N ALA A 221 0.66 -17.87 -4.99
CA ALA A 221 0.19 -19.05 -5.70
C ALA A 221 -0.91 -18.72 -6.71
N ASN A 222 -1.79 -17.76 -6.40
CA ASN A 222 -2.96 -17.47 -7.21
C ASN A 222 -2.79 -16.14 -7.97
N TYR A 223 -3.15 -16.13 -9.24
CA TYR A 223 -3.22 -14.94 -10.12
C TYR A 223 -1.90 -14.16 -10.27
N ASN A 224 -0.77 -14.69 -9.80
CA ASN A 224 0.53 -14.01 -9.70
C ASN A 224 0.43 -12.65 -8.97
N GLU A 225 -0.44 -12.53 -7.98
CA GLU A 225 -0.82 -11.25 -7.38
C GLU A 225 0.41 -10.51 -6.81
N ALA A 226 1.22 -11.19 -5.99
CA ALA A 226 2.43 -10.62 -5.43
C ALA A 226 3.44 -10.21 -6.51
N GLU A 227 3.68 -11.05 -7.52
CA GLU A 227 4.64 -10.78 -8.59
C GLU A 227 4.15 -9.65 -9.52
N ASN A 228 2.86 -9.63 -9.86
CA ASN A 228 2.28 -8.54 -10.65
C ASN A 228 2.45 -7.19 -9.95
N ARG A 229 2.23 -7.15 -8.63
CA ARG A 229 2.47 -5.95 -7.82
C ARG A 229 3.92 -5.49 -7.87
N LEU A 230 4.88 -6.40 -7.69
CA LEU A 230 6.31 -6.10 -7.77
C LEU A 230 6.73 -5.61 -9.15
N ASN A 231 6.23 -6.27 -10.20
CA ASN A 231 6.53 -5.89 -11.59
C ASN A 231 6.02 -4.50 -11.92
N GLU A 232 4.80 -4.15 -11.46
CA GLU A 232 4.23 -2.83 -11.70
C GLU A 232 5.00 -1.73 -10.95
N TYR A 233 5.38 -1.95 -9.68
CA TYR A 233 6.27 -1.03 -8.98
C TYR A 233 7.62 -0.86 -9.67
N SER A 234 8.23 -1.95 -10.14
CA SER A 234 9.51 -1.89 -10.89
C SER A 234 9.36 -1.14 -12.20
N ARG A 235 8.24 -1.31 -12.89
CA ARG A 235 7.94 -0.59 -14.14
C ARG A 235 7.89 0.92 -13.93
N ILE A 236 7.11 1.38 -12.94
CA ILE A 236 6.99 2.82 -12.66
C ILE A 236 8.24 3.40 -12.01
N GLY A 237 8.92 2.62 -11.15
CA GLY A 237 10.20 3.01 -10.56
C GLY A 237 11.27 3.24 -11.62
N LYS A 238 11.35 2.36 -12.62
CA LYS A 238 12.28 2.54 -13.75
C LYS A 238 11.95 3.75 -14.61
N LYS A 239 10.66 4.04 -14.84
CA LYS A 239 10.23 5.27 -15.54
C LYS A 239 10.63 6.52 -14.77
N ALA A 240 10.41 6.56 -13.45
CA ALA A 240 10.81 7.68 -12.61
C ALA A 240 12.32 7.89 -12.60
N GLU A 241 13.11 6.82 -12.53
CA GLU A 241 14.58 6.87 -12.60
C GLU A 241 15.08 7.43 -13.94
N ASN A 242 14.53 6.94 -15.05
CA ASN A 242 14.90 7.41 -16.39
C ASN A 242 14.54 8.90 -16.57
N LEU A 243 13.40 9.33 -16.07
CA LEU A 243 12.97 10.72 -16.15
C LEU A 243 13.87 11.63 -15.28
N LEU A 244 14.20 11.22 -14.06
CA LEU A 244 15.13 11.94 -13.19
C LEU A 244 16.48 12.18 -13.92
N ALA A 245 17.00 11.16 -14.61
CA ALA A 245 18.26 11.26 -15.34
C ALA A 245 18.18 12.20 -16.58
N SER A 246 16.98 12.41 -17.14
CA SER A 246 16.75 13.23 -18.33
C SER A 246 16.46 14.71 -18.02
N LEU A 247 16.09 15.03 -16.78
CA LEU A 247 15.81 16.40 -16.35
C LEU A 247 17.09 17.22 -16.20
N ASP A 248 16.96 18.53 -16.37
CA ASP A 248 18.05 19.46 -16.07
C ASP A 248 18.44 19.42 -14.58
N LYS A 249 19.67 19.83 -14.27
CA LYS A 249 20.23 19.73 -12.91
C LYS A 249 19.49 20.56 -11.87
N ASP A 250 18.85 21.66 -12.27
CA ASP A 250 18.13 22.55 -11.36
C ASP A 250 16.77 21.94 -10.98
N SER A 251 16.15 21.19 -11.88
CA SER A 251 14.87 20.47 -11.66
C SER A 251 15.04 19.17 -10.90
N GLN A 252 16.19 18.49 -11.01
CA GLN A 252 16.43 17.18 -10.40
C GLN A 252 16.14 17.11 -8.88
N PRO A 253 16.55 18.08 -8.03
CA PRO A 253 16.30 18.01 -6.59
C PRO A 253 14.80 18.01 -6.25
N ALA A 254 14.02 18.86 -6.90
CA ALA A 254 12.57 18.91 -6.71
C ALA A 254 11.89 17.63 -7.20
N PHE A 255 12.26 17.14 -8.38
CA PHE A 255 11.73 15.89 -8.92
C PHE A 255 12.08 14.69 -8.05
N TYR A 256 13.32 14.66 -7.51
CA TYR A 256 13.73 13.61 -6.58
C TYR A 256 12.81 13.53 -5.37
N GLN A 257 12.45 14.67 -4.77
CA GLN A 257 11.58 14.75 -3.61
C GLN A 257 10.12 14.40 -3.93
N LEU A 258 9.61 14.97 -5.03
CA LEU A 258 8.16 14.96 -5.30
C LEU A 258 7.68 13.69 -6.00
N LEU A 259 8.52 13.01 -6.77
CA LEU A 259 8.12 11.82 -7.51
C LEU A 259 9.08 10.63 -7.36
N TYR A 260 10.40 10.84 -7.57
CA TYR A 260 11.34 9.72 -7.58
C TYR A 260 11.39 8.99 -6.24
N TYR A 261 11.62 9.71 -5.15
CA TYR A 261 11.73 9.12 -3.81
C TYR A 261 10.45 8.40 -3.36
N PRO A 262 9.24 8.98 -3.47
CA PRO A 262 8.01 8.27 -3.13
C PRO A 262 7.80 6.98 -3.92
N VAL A 263 8.01 7.03 -5.23
CA VAL A 263 7.79 5.88 -6.12
C VAL A 263 8.86 4.81 -5.91
N LYS A 264 10.14 5.20 -5.92
CA LYS A 264 11.26 4.27 -5.73
C LYS A 264 11.31 3.69 -4.33
N GLY A 265 11.02 4.50 -3.33
CA GLY A 265 10.90 4.02 -1.95
C GLY A 265 9.78 3.00 -1.78
N ALA A 266 8.60 3.26 -2.38
CA ALA A 266 7.50 2.31 -2.39
C ALA A 266 7.85 1.00 -3.12
N GLU A 267 8.54 1.07 -4.27
CA GLU A 267 9.09 -0.11 -4.97
C GLU A 267 9.97 -0.94 -4.04
N LEU A 268 10.99 -0.32 -3.45
CA LEU A 268 11.96 -1.00 -2.59
C LEU A 268 11.31 -1.61 -1.34
N MET A 269 10.35 -0.92 -0.73
CA MET A 269 9.55 -1.42 0.39
C MET A 269 8.77 -2.69 0.03
N ASN A 270 8.08 -2.66 -1.10
CA ASN A 270 7.31 -3.80 -1.59
C ASN A 270 8.21 -4.99 -1.91
N HIS A 271 9.30 -4.76 -2.64
CA HIS A 271 10.27 -5.81 -2.94
C HIS A 271 10.88 -6.40 -1.66
N MET A 272 11.32 -5.57 -0.73
CA MET A 272 11.91 -6.01 0.54
C MET A 272 10.94 -6.91 1.31
N THR A 273 9.70 -6.47 1.49
CA THR A 273 8.71 -7.19 2.30
C THR A 273 8.25 -8.48 1.62
N ILE A 274 7.83 -8.41 0.36
CA ILE A 274 7.32 -9.58 -0.38
C ILE A 274 8.43 -10.60 -0.62
N LYS A 275 9.64 -10.19 -0.99
CA LYS A 275 10.77 -11.15 -1.13
C LYS A 275 11.20 -11.73 0.22
N GLY A 276 11.02 -11.01 1.34
CA GLY A 276 11.18 -11.58 2.68
C GLY A 276 10.17 -12.70 2.97
N GLN A 277 8.93 -12.58 2.50
CA GLN A 277 7.93 -13.65 2.58
C GLN A 277 8.33 -14.84 1.68
N TYR A 278 8.79 -14.60 0.45
CA TYR A 278 9.35 -15.64 -0.43
C TYR A 278 10.51 -16.37 0.24
N TYR A 279 11.42 -15.63 0.88
CA TYR A 279 12.54 -16.23 1.59
C TYR A 279 12.09 -17.25 2.63
N ARG A 280 11.15 -16.88 3.51
CA ARG A 280 10.62 -17.79 4.53
C ARG A 280 9.90 -19.01 3.94
N GLN A 281 9.17 -18.82 2.85
CA GLN A 281 8.57 -19.92 2.10
C GLN A 281 9.63 -20.84 1.52
N TYR A 282 10.67 -20.30 0.89
CA TYR A 282 11.76 -21.06 0.29
C TYR A 282 12.55 -21.85 1.33
N VAL A 283 12.77 -21.31 2.51
CA VAL A 283 13.39 -22.05 3.61
C VAL A 283 12.50 -23.23 4.04
N ARG A 284 11.21 -23.03 4.21
CA ARG A 284 10.26 -24.11 4.55
C ARG A 284 10.22 -25.20 3.48
N GLN A 285 10.36 -24.82 2.22
CA GLN A 285 10.42 -25.74 1.07
C GLN A 285 11.80 -26.35 0.84
N GLN A 286 12.79 -25.94 1.62
CA GLN A 286 14.18 -26.37 1.45
C GLN A 286 14.74 -26.07 0.05
N ARG A 287 14.41 -24.92 -0.53
CA ARG A 287 14.92 -24.51 -1.84
C ARG A 287 16.36 -24.02 -1.75
N ALA A 288 17.22 -24.48 -2.64
CA ALA A 288 18.60 -23.99 -2.77
C ALA A 288 18.66 -22.48 -3.07
N ALA A 289 17.62 -21.93 -3.68
CA ALA A 289 17.48 -20.51 -3.99
C ALA A 289 17.27 -19.61 -2.74
N ALA A 290 16.95 -20.15 -1.56
CA ALA A 290 16.58 -19.35 -0.39
C ALA A 290 17.64 -18.28 -0.05
N ASN A 291 18.92 -18.64 -0.01
CA ASN A 291 19.98 -17.68 0.35
C ASN A 291 20.14 -16.54 -0.68
N LEU A 292 19.88 -16.82 -1.96
CA LEU A 292 19.90 -15.77 -2.99
C LEU A 292 18.77 -14.76 -2.78
N ILE A 293 17.60 -15.22 -2.33
CA ILE A 293 16.49 -14.32 -1.98
C ILE A 293 16.84 -13.48 -0.75
N LYS A 294 17.49 -14.07 0.26
CA LYS A 294 17.96 -13.36 1.46
C LYS A 294 18.86 -12.17 1.11
N GLU A 295 19.83 -12.41 0.24
CA GLU A 295 20.74 -11.34 -0.22
C GLU A 295 19.99 -10.25 -1.01
N LYS A 296 19.04 -10.61 -1.87
CA LYS A 296 18.19 -9.63 -2.56
C LYS A 296 17.41 -8.74 -1.58
N VAL A 297 16.85 -9.32 -0.51
CA VAL A 297 16.11 -8.56 0.51
C VAL A 297 17.01 -7.53 1.21
N LYS A 298 18.24 -7.92 1.57
CA LYS A 298 19.22 -6.98 2.12
C LYS A 298 19.55 -5.85 1.14
N ASN A 299 19.80 -6.20 -0.13
CA ASN A 299 20.10 -5.21 -1.16
C ASN A 299 18.96 -4.20 -1.35
N TYR A 300 17.70 -4.61 -1.25
CA TYR A 300 16.55 -3.68 -1.28
C TYR A 300 16.55 -2.74 -0.08
N HIS A 301 16.84 -3.26 1.12
CA HIS A 301 16.97 -2.43 2.31
C HIS A 301 18.12 -1.41 2.20
N ASP A 302 19.29 -1.86 1.76
CA ASP A 302 20.45 -0.99 1.58
C ASP A 302 20.18 0.08 0.51
N SER A 303 19.51 -0.28 -0.58
CA SER A 303 19.07 0.65 -1.62
C SER A 303 18.09 1.70 -1.07
N LEU A 304 17.18 1.30 -0.18
CA LEU A 304 16.26 2.21 0.48
C LEU A 304 17.02 3.22 1.37
N GLN A 305 18.05 2.77 2.09
CA GLN A 305 18.92 3.66 2.86
C GLN A 305 19.63 4.66 1.94
N ILE A 306 20.21 4.19 0.83
CA ILE A 306 20.91 5.03 -0.13
C ILE A 306 20.02 6.14 -0.68
N ILE A 307 18.80 5.81 -1.13
CA ILE A 307 17.91 6.85 -1.66
C ILE A 307 17.40 7.81 -0.56
N THR A 308 17.28 7.34 0.68
CA THR A 308 16.91 8.19 1.82
C THR A 308 18.04 9.16 2.18
N GLU A 309 19.29 8.70 2.19
CA GLU A 309 20.45 9.56 2.35
C GLU A 309 20.60 10.55 1.18
N GLY A 310 20.30 10.09 -0.05
CA GLY A 310 20.20 10.93 -1.23
C GLY A 310 19.22 12.08 -1.02
N TYR A 311 18.00 11.80 -0.54
CA TYR A 311 17.01 12.83 -0.20
C TYR A 311 17.55 13.85 0.81
N ASN A 312 18.10 13.37 1.92
CA ASN A 312 18.61 14.22 2.98
C ASN A 312 19.82 15.07 2.57
N SER A 313 20.55 14.64 1.53
CA SER A 313 21.74 15.34 1.01
C SER A 313 21.41 16.40 -0.04
N LEU A 314 20.18 16.43 -0.56
CA LEU A 314 19.79 17.37 -1.60
C LEU A 314 20.07 18.84 -1.20
N LEU A 315 20.49 19.64 -2.17
CA LEU A 315 20.75 21.06 -1.99
C LEU A 315 21.71 21.36 -0.82
N ASN A 316 22.83 20.62 -0.77
CA ASN A 316 23.84 20.71 0.29
C ASN A 316 23.29 20.39 1.69
N GLY A 317 22.37 19.46 1.77
CA GLY A 317 21.77 19.02 3.04
C GLY A 317 20.69 19.94 3.59
N LYS A 318 20.07 20.78 2.74
CA LYS A 318 18.94 21.62 3.15
C LYS A 318 17.82 20.82 3.84
N TRP A 319 17.63 19.57 3.44
CA TRP A 319 16.60 18.68 3.96
C TRP A 319 17.17 17.56 4.86
N LYS A 320 18.37 17.80 5.43
CA LYS A 320 19.01 16.84 6.33
C LYS A 320 18.07 16.49 7.49
N TYR A 321 17.95 15.19 7.79
CA TYR A 321 17.08 14.61 8.80
C TYR A 321 15.56 14.67 8.50
N MET A 322 15.15 15.13 7.33
CA MET A 322 13.73 15.13 6.95
C MET A 322 13.20 13.71 6.79
N MET A 323 13.95 12.82 6.13
CA MET A 323 13.58 11.42 5.98
C MET A 323 14.43 10.51 6.86
N SER A 324 13.82 9.54 7.54
CA SER A 324 14.49 8.59 8.40
C SER A 324 13.86 7.21 8.29
N LEU A 325 14.67 6.16 8.15
CA LEU A 325 14.22 4.76 8.18
C LEU A 325 13.85 4.29 9.59
N LYS A 326 14.19 5.06 10.62
CA LYS A 326 13.85 4.76 12.01
C LYS A 326 12.97 5.88 12.53
N GLN A 327 11.75 5.56 12.88
CA GLN A 327 10.91 6.45 13.69
C GLN A 327 10.98 6.00 15.15
N ASN A 328 11.33 6.92 16.03
CA ASN A 328 11.36 6.73 17.48
C ASN A 328 10.20 7.52 18.11
N TYR A 329 8.98 7.23 17.71
CA TYR A 329 7.81 7.80 18.35
C TYR A 329 7.13 6.72 19.20
N GLU A 330 6.75 7.04 20.41
CA GLU A 330 6.01 6.15 21.32
C GLU A 330 4.74 5.64 20.63
N GLY A 331 4.61 4.32 20.46
CA GLY A 331 3.47 3.67 19.83
C GLY A 331 3.53 3.55 18.30
N SER A 332 4.62 3.96 17.64
CA SER A 332 4.83 3.68 16.21
C SER A 332 6.06 2.79 16.01
N SER A 333 5.88 1.70 15.26
CA SER A 333 7.02 0.89 14.84
C SER A 333 7.77 1.56 13.71
N SER A 334 9.02 1.18 13.58
CA SER A 334 9.85 1.55 12.44
C SER A 334 9.30 0.91 11.17
N TYR A 335 8.83 1.69 10.20
CA TYR A 335 8.27 1.20 8.93
C TYR A 335 9.21 0.34 8.10
N PHE A 336 10.51 0.57 8.20
CA PHE A 336 11.50 0.08 7.25
C PHE A 336 12.43 -0.96 7.85
N MET A 337 11.91 -1.75 8.77
CA MET A 337 12.69 -2.82 9.36
C MET A 337 12.80 -3.98 8.37
N LEU A 338 13.98 -4.57 8.30
CA LEU A 338 14.17 -5.82 7.57
C LEU A 338 13.12 -6.85 7.99
N PRO A 339 12.51 -7.57 7.04
CA PRO A 339 11.62 -8.67 7.34
C PRO A 339 12.31 -9.72 8.20
N LEU A 340 11.52 -10.48 8.98
CA LEU A 340 12.07 -11.60 9.75
C LEU A 340 12.71 -12.61 8.80
N MET A 341 14.00 -12.88 9.00
CA MET A 341 14.81 -13.80 8.20
C MET A 341 15.70 -14.66 9.13
N GLU A 342 15.13 -15.08 10.27
CA GLU A 342 15.86 -15.83 11.32
C GLU A 342 16.15 -17.27 10.89
N GLU A 343 15.23 -17.88 10.16
CA GLU A 343 15.43 -19.23 9.61
C GLU A 343 16.50 -19.20 8.52
N SER A 344 17.19 -20.29 8.34
CA SER A 344 18.17 -20.46 7.28
C SER A 344 18.09 -21.87 6.70
N TYR A 345 18.40 -22.00 5.43
CA TYR A 345 18.55 -23.29 4.79
C TYR A 345 19.87 -23.34 4.03
N THR A 346 20.65 -24.38 4.29
CA THR A 346 21.87 -24.67 3.55
C THR A 346 21.66 -25.97 2.81
N PRO A 347 21.65 -25.95 1.45
CA PRO A 347 21.54 -27.18 0.67
C PRO A 347 22.69 -28.14 0.98
N VAL A 348 22.38 -29.40 1.23
CA VAL A 348 23.35 -30.45 1.50
C VAL A 348 23.07 -31.71 0.65
N GLY A 349 24.10 -32.49 0.38
CA GLY A 349 23.98 -33.72 -0.38
C GLY A 349 23.85 -33.51 -1.90
N ALA A 350 23.48 -34.54 -2.63
CA ALA A 350 23.30 -34.50 -4.08
C ALA A 350 22.09 -33.62 -4.46
N PRO A 351 22.02 -33.12 -5.72
CA PRO A 351 20.86 -32.41 -6.22
C PRO A 351 19.59 -33.25 -6.03
N LYS A 352 18.52 -32.61 -5.54
CA LYS A 352 17.25 -33.26 -5.24
C LYS A 352 16.10 -32.52 -5.87
N LEU A 353 15.33 -33.22 -6.71
CA LEU A 353 14.17 -32.68 -7.41
C LEU A 353 13.01 -32.45 -6.43
N ALA A 354 12.38 -31.31 -6.55
CA ALA A 354 11.09 -31.02 -5.96
C ALA A 354 10.30 -30.05 -6.85
N LEU A 355 8.97 -30.05 -6.70
CA LEU A 355 8.07 -29.25 -7.52
C LEU A 355 7.17 -28.36 -6.66
N GLN A 356 6.72 -27.27 -7.26
CA GLN A 356 5.56 -26.49 -6.81
C GLN A 356 4.73 -26.11 -8.03
N ALA A 357 3.48 -26.52 -8.07
CA ALA A 357 2.54 -26.09 -9.08
C ALA A 357 1.83 -24.78 -8.67
N GLU A 358 1.35 -24.02 -9.67
CA GLU A 358 0.52 -22.84 -9.44
C GLU A 358 -0.73 -23.20 -8.61
N SER A 359 -1.13 -22.34 -7.71
CA SER A 359 -2.23 -22.53 -6.73
C SER A 359 -1.97 -23.49 -5.57
N GLU A 360 -0.80 -24.12 -5.50
CA GLU A 360 -0.44 -24.93 -4.35
C GLU A 360 0.03 -24.04 -3.19
N ILE A 361 -0.69 -24.15 -2.08
CA ILE A 361 -0.28 -23.57 -0.80
C ILE A 361 0.46 -24.70 -0.07
N LEU A 362 1.77 -24.66 -0.08
CA LEU A 362 2.60 -25.63 0.64
C LEU A 362 2.59 -25.30 2.14
N ASP A 363 1.48 -25.63 2.81
CA ASP A 363 1.43 -25.66 4.25
C ASP A 363 1.96 -27.00 4.81
N LYS A 364 2.43 -26.95 6.03
CA LYS A 364 3.10 -27.92 6.91
C LYS A 364 2.77 -29.42 6.77
N GLY A 365 2.67 -30.00 5.61
CA GLY A 365 2.32 -31.42 5.57
C GLY A 365 2.43 -32.06 4.22
N GLY A 366 3.44 -31.77 3.45
CA GLY A 366 3.76 -32.47 2.18
C GLY A 366 2.51 -32.73 1.29
N ILE A 367 2.57 -32.29 0.06
CA ILE A 367 1.50 -32.56 -0.91
C ILE A 367 1.69 -34.00 -1.39
N SER A 368 0.63 -34.79 -1.39
CA SER A 368 0.65 -36.16 -1.90
C SER A 368 0.61 -36.24 -3.44
N TYR A 369 0.24 -35.14 -4.10
CA TYR A 369 0.24 -34.99 -5.57
C TYR A 369 0.19 -33.52 -5.95
N HIS A 370 0.86 -33.14 -7.06
CA HIS A 370 0.80 -31.81 -7.62
C HIS A 370 -0.31 -31.68 -8.65
N SER A 371 -1.05 -30.56 -8.61
CA SER A 371 -2.08 -30.27 -9.60
C SER A 371 -2.07 -28.81 -10.01
N LEU A 372 -2.28 -28.55 -11.30
CA LEU A 372 -2.47 -27.22 -11.83
C LEU A 372 -3.94 -26.76 -11.71
N PRO A 373 -4.20 -25.46 -11.71
CA PRO A 373 -5.55 -24.94 -11.85
C PRO A 373 -6.23 -25.50 -13.09
N VAL A 374 -7.57 -25.59 -13.04
CA VAL A 374 -8.34 -26.16 -14.13
C VAL A 374 -8.23 -25.30 -15.39
N TYR A 375 -7.89 -25.92 -16.50
CA TYR A 375 -7.86 -25.28 -17.81
C TYR A 375 -9.26 -25.21 -18.41
N ASN A 376 -9.58 -24.13 -19.07
CA ASN A 376 -10.86 -23.96 -19.76
C ASN A 376 -10.72 -23.24 -21.09
N THR A 377 -11.64 -23.51 -22.02
CA THR A 377 -11.64 -22.95 -23.37
C THR A 377 -11.90 -21.44 -23.38
N PHE A 378 -12.48 -20.88 -22.31
CA PHE A 378 -12.82 -19.46 -22.21
C PHE A 378 -11.58 -18.60 -21.95
N SER A 379 -10.79 -18.93 -20.94
CA SER A 379 -9.60 -18.13 -20.56
C SER A 379 -8.35 -18.51 -21.33
N ARG A 380 -8.20 -19.77 -21.70
CA ARG A 380 -7.02 -20.38 -22.38
C ARG A 380 -5.68 -20.01 -21.74
N LYS A 381 -5.67 -19.81 -20.42
CA LYS A 381 -4.47 -19.40 -19.67
C LYS A 381 -3.45 -20.54 -19.61
N SER A 382 -2.18 -20.18 -19.61
CA SER A 382 -1.10 -21.10 -19.20
C SER A 382 -0.88 -20.98 -17.69
N HIS A 383 -0.51 -22.10 -17.07
CA HIS A 383 -0.12 -22.20 -15.68
C HIS A 383 1.38 -22.50 -15.55
N TRP A 384 1.92 -22.44 -14.34
CA TRP A 384 3.35 -22.66 -14.12
C TRP A 384 3.62 -23.76 -13.11
N VAL A 385 4.79 -24.39 -13.27
CA VAL A 385 5.40 -25.32 -12.31
C VAL A 385 6.83 -24.85 -12.05
N ASP A 386 7.18 -24.63 -10.79
CA ASP A 386 8.56 -24.44 -10.37
C ASP A 386 9.20 -25.83 -10.18
N VAL A 387 10.28 -26.07 -10.92
CA VAL A 387 11.17 -27.21 -10.76
C VAL A 387 12.36 -26.71 -9.96
N TYR A 388 12.54 -27.16 -8.73
CA TYR A 388 13.58 -26.63 -7.87
C TYR A 388 14.45 -27.67 -7.20
N ASN A 389 15.67 -27.25 -6.86
CA ASN A 389 16.68 -28.07 -6.21
C ASN A 389 16.60 -27.93 -4.68
N GLN A 390 16.51 -29.04 -3.98
CA GLN A 390 16.64 -29.12 -2.51
C GLN A 390 18.05 -29.52 -2.06
N GLY A 391 18.94 -29.91 -2.96
CA GLY A 391 20.32 -30.33 -2.68
C GLY A 391 21.36 -29.34 -3.17
N SER A 392 22.62 -29.77 -3.16
CA SER A 392 23.76 -29.00 -3.64
C SER A 392 24.13 -29.40 -5.07
N GLY A 393 24.75 -28.47 -5.81
CA GLY A 393 25.16 -28.69 -7.20
C GLY A 393 24.01 -28.49 -8.18
N ASP A 394 24.23 -28.91 -9.43
CA ASP A 394 23.29 -28.69 -10.53
C ASP A 394 22.25 -29.80 -10.61
N LEU A 395 20.99 -29.47 -10.51
CA LEU A 395 19.86 -30.35 -10.78
C LEU A 395 19.61 -30.42 -12.28
N SER A 396 19.85 -31.60 -12.89
CA SER A 396 19.46 -31.89 -14.28
C SER A 396 18.08 -32.53 -14.26
N TRP A 397 17.13 -32.01 -15.02
CA TRP A 397 15.74 -32.46 -15.01
C TRP A 397 15.17 -32.59 -16.43
N THR A 398 14.14 -33.44 -16.58
CA THR A 398 13.35 -33.55 -17.81
C THR A 398 11.86 -33.48 -17.50
N ALA A 399 11.06 -32.98 -18.44
CA ALA A 399 9.59 -32.92 -18.37
C ALA A 399 8.98 -33.67 -19.55
N LYS A 400 8.13 -34.65 -19.26
CA LYS A 400 7.45 -35.48 -20.26
C LYS A 400 5.93 -35.34 -20.10
N PRO A 401 5.25 -34.67 -21.05
CA PRO A 401 3.78 -34.66 -21.10
C PRO A 401 3.23 -36.06 -21.38
N SER A 402 2.06 -36.39 -20.81
CA SER A 402 1.35 -37.65 -21.10
C SER A 402 0.69 -37.67 -22.47
N ASP A 403 0.36 -36.49 -23.01
CA ASP A 403 -0.45 -36.33 -24.21
C ASP A 403 0.07 -35.17 -25.09
N ASP A 404 -0.23 -35.24 -26.39
CA ASP A 404 0.24 -34.28 -27.40
C ASP A 404 -0.43 -32.91 -27.31
N TRP A 405 -1.55 -32.81 -26.57
CA TRP A 405 -2.24 -31.54 -26.33
C TRP A 405 -1.62 -30.73 -25.17
N ILE A 406 -0.70 -31.32 -24.40
CA ILE A 406 -0.01 -30.64 -23.31
C ILE A 406 1.30 -30.05 -23.81
N ILE A 407 1.42 -28.73 -23.72
CA ILE A 407 2.61 -28.00 -24.14
C ILE A 407 3.37 -27.53 -22.90
N VAL A 408 4.65 -27.85 -22.81
CA VAL A 408 5.58 -27.35 -21.81
C VAL A 408 6.58 -26.40 -22.46
N SER A 409 6.86 -25.26 -21.81
CA SER A 409 7.80 -24.24 -22.33
C SER A 409 9.24 -24.78 -22.49
N GLN A 410 9.58 -25.77 -21.70
CA GLN A 410 10.90 -26.40 -21.71
C GLN A 410 10.76 -27.88 -21.31
N LYS A 411 11.41 -28.78 -22.07
CA LYS A 411 11.34 -30.24 -21.84
C LYS A 411 12.51 -30.80 -21.03
N ALA A 412 13.57 -30.04 -20.83
CA ALA A 412 14.72 -30.42 -20.03
C ALA A 412 15.46 -29.15 -19.56
N GLY A 413 16.14 -29.24 -18.43
CA GLY A 413 16.94 -28.17 -17.91
C GLY A 413 18.05 -28.62 -16.99
N LYS A 414 18.91 -27.66 -16.63
CA LYS A 414 19.97 -27.82 -15.65
C LYS A 414 20.08 -26.55 -14.84
N THR A 415 19.81 -26.64 -13.55
CA THR A 415 19.78 -25.47 -12.67
C THR A 415 20.39 -25.76 -11.30
N PRO A 416 21.18 -24.85 -10.71
CA PRO A 416 21.63 -24.99 -9.33
C PRO A 416 20.53 -24.64 -8.32
N THR A 417 19.46 -23.95 -8.75
CA THR A 417 18.41 -23.45 -7.87
C THR A 417 17.01 -23.84 -8.31
N GLU A 418 16.47 -23.20 -9.34
CA GLU A 418 15.10 -23.43 -9.83
C GLU A 418 14.90 -22.96 -11.27
N ASP A 419 13.96 -23.60 -11.97
CA ASP A 419 13.44 -23.19 -13.26
C ASP A 419 11.92 -23.14 -13.20
N ARG A 420 11.30 -22.09 -13.80
CA ARG A 420 9.84 -21.98 -13.92
C ARG A 420 9.38 -22.42 -15.30
N ILE A 421 8.60 -23.48 -15.35
CA ILE A 421 8.08 -24.09 -16.56
C ILE A 421 6.63 -23.66 -16.76
N ARG A 422 6.33 -23.08 -17.93
CA ARG A 422 4.95 -22.83 -18.34
C ARG A 422 4.34 -24.07 -18.94
N VAL A 423 3.12 -24.39 -18.50
CA VAL A 423 2.32 -25.49 -19.02
C VAL A 423 1.06 -24.88 -19.65
N SER A 424 0.79 -25.19 -20.89
CA SER A 424 -0.34 -24.71 -21.67
C SER A 424 -1.00 -25.85 -22.44
N VAL A 425 -2.17 -25.58 -23.02
CA VAL A 425 -3.00 -26.54 -23.74
C VAL A 425 -3.08 -26.17 -25.22
N ASP A 426 -2.74 -27.12 -26.09
CA ASP A 426 -3.04 -27.08 -27.52
C ASP A 426 -4.51 -27.50 -27.72
N TRP A 427 -5.41 -26.51 -27.75
CA TRP A 427 -6.85 -26.73 -27.79
C TRP A 427 -7.35 -27.39 -29.09
N GLU A 428 -6.54 -27.41 -30.14
CA GLU A 428 -6.87 -28.08 -31.41
C GLU A 428 -6.68 -29.60 -31.29
N LYS A 429 -5.83 -30.08 -30.38
CA LYS A 429 -5.53 -31.47 -30.14
C LYS A 429 -6.26 -32.08 -28.96
N VAL A 430 -6.98 -31.30 -28.20
CA VAL A 430 -7.72 -31.81 -27.04
C VAL A 430 -8.80 -32.79 -27.49
N PRO A 431 -8.86 -34.01 -26.93
CA PRO A 431 -9.95 -34.95 -27.23
C PRO A 431 -11.32 -34.39 -26.87
N VAL A 432 -12.36 -34.84 -27.55
CA VAL A 432 -13.72 -34.48 -27.23
C VAL A 432 -14.15 -35.25 -25.97
N GLY A 433 -14.61 -34.53 -24.94
CA GLY A 433 -15.08 -35.13 -23.67
C GLY A 433 -15.46 -34.08 -22.63
N GLU A 434 -16.22 -34.49 -21.62
CA GLU A 434 -16.69 -33.57 -20.55
C GLU A 434 -15.66 -33.31 -19.45
N SER A 435 -14.69 -34.19 -19.25
CA SER A 435 -13.64 -34.02 -18.25
C SER A 435 -12.38 -34.73 -18.74
N ILE A 436 -11.43 -33.95 -19.23
CA ILE A 436 -10.19 -34.44 -19.77
C ILE A 436 -9.09 -34.25 -18.73
N LYS A 437 -8.29 -35.30 -18.54
CA LYS A 437 -7.16 -35.29 -17.61
C LYS A 437 -5.89 -35.62 -18.35
N GLY A 438 -4.79 -35.02 -17.91
CA GLY A 438 -3.45 -35.31 -18.37
C GLY A 438 -2.45 -35.07 -17.27
N SER A 439 -1.17 -35.29 -17.58
CA SER A 439 -0.11 -35.06 -16.62
C SER A 439 1.21 -34.67 -17.30
N VAL A 440 2.09 -34.08 -16.51
CA VAL A 440 3.50 -33.89 -16.88
C VAL A 440 4.37 -34.61 -15.85
N GLU A 441 5.14 -35.60 -16.26
CA GLU A 441 6.15 -36.25 -15.41
C GLU A 441 7.45 -35.43 -15.48
N PHE A 442 7.91 -34.98 -14.31
CA PHE A 442 9.26 -34.41 -14.15
C PHE A 442 10.18 -35.45 -13.54
N SER A 443 11.40 -35.60 -14.09
CA SER A 443 12.34 -36.57 -13.60
C SER A 443 13.76 -36.03 -13.53
N SER A 444 14.52 -36.50 -12.53
CA SER A 444 15.94 -36.24 -12.32
C SER A 444 16.59 -37.46 -11.68
N ASN A 445 17.56 -38.07 -12.35
CA ASN A 445 18.14 -39.35 -11.94
C ASN A 445 17.01 -40.37 -11.64
N ASP A 446 16.99 -40.94 -10.44
CA ASP A 446 15.98 -41.93 -10.01
C ASP A 446 14.72 -41.29 -9.40
N GLN A 447 14.64 -39.96 -9.36
CA GLN A 447 13.50 -39.23 -8.80
C GLN A 447 12.49 -38.90 -9.89
N LYS A 448 11.21 -39.08 -9.58
CA LYS A 448 10.08 -38.74 -10.45
C LYS A 448 8.99 -38.09 -9.65
N GLU A 449 8.46 -37.00 -10.19
CA GLU A 449 7.32 -36.25 -9.67
C GLU A 449 6.32 -36.02 -10.81
N CYS A 450 5.04 -35.99 -10.50
CA CYS A 450 4.00 -35.85 -11.50
C CYS A 450 3.07 -34.66 -11.16
N VAL A 451 2.77 -33.85 -12.16
CA VAL A 451 1.82 -32.74 -12.06
C VAL A 451 0.59 -33.06 -12.89
N LEU A 452 -0.59 -33.02 -12.25
CA LEU A 452 -1.87 -33.33 -12.87
C LEU A 452 -2.50 -32.09 -13.52
N LEU A 453 -3.14 -32.30 -14.67
CA LEU A 453 -3.92 -31.31 -15.39
C LEU A 453 -5.36 -31.80 -15.51
N SER A 454 -6.29 -30.87 -15.39
CA SER A 454 -7.72 -31.10 -15.65
C SER A 454 -8.26 -30.01 -16.55
N LEU A 455 -9.11 -30.38 -17.53
CA LEU A 455 -9.75 -29.47 -18.47
C LEU A 455 -11.26 -29.57 -18.32
N ILE A 456 -11.95 -28.42 -18.46
CA ILE A 456 -13.43 -28.30 -18.49
C ILE A 456 -13.86 -27.53 -19.73
#